data_d82d8b125fd3f5ab9e4e4f5aaf0f74b9
#
_entry.id   d82d8b125fd3f5ab9e4e4f5aaf0f74b9
#
_cell.length_a   1.000
_cell.length_b   1.000
_cell.length_c   1.000
_cell.angle_alpha   90.00
_cell.angle_beta   90.00
_cell.angle_gamma   90.00
#
_symmetry.space_group_name_H-M   'P 1'
#
loop_
_entity.id
_entity.type
_entity.pdbx_description
1 polymer ?
#
loop_
_entity_poly.entity_id
_entity_poly.type
_entity_poly.pdbx_seq_one_letter_code
_entity_poly.pdbx_strand_id
1 'polypeptide(L)'
;MKKMSKLALLLALICAVALSSIGCAPAASNAGETAAADEPKNRLEAIIARGYIEVATEPAFAPYEFIDPAKSGDDKYVGSDIEFARYIAEKLGVECRIVPLEFSAVQIGVAEGKYDLAISALAWKPDRLDAMILSKGYFFNKTSQGHGLLIRAEDAANYFGPDDLKGKTVVCQSGSLQEYLVETQMSELKETKRVSATPDGFLMVQEKKADACATAKSTAQLYLDANPDCGMILIEDFTFHIDESTDGVRVGITLGETELEAKINEIIDEVLESGIYEEWHNQYADYARSLGI
;
A
#
# COMPACT_ATOMS: atom_id res chain seq x y z
N MET A 1 44.63 24.88 -37.05
CA MET A 1 45.97 24.52 -37.62
C MET A 1 46.49 23.31 -36.83
N LYS A 2 46.79 22.28 -37.61
CA LYS A 2 47.77 21.19 -37.45
C LYS A 2 47.47 20.19 -36.29
N LYS A 3 47.05 19.02 -36.62
CA LYS A 3 47.66 17.84 -37.24
C LYS A 3 48.21 16.89 -36.19
N MET A 4 47.55 15.71 -36.07
CA MET A 4 48.07 14.42 -36.58
C MET A 4 49.28 13.90 -35.76
N SER A 5 49.48 12.67 -35.42
CA SER A 5 49.15 11.39 -36.04
C SER A 5 49.83 10.24 -35.28
N LYS A 6 49.24 9.08 -35.44
CA LYS A 6 49.90 7.78 -35.75
C LYS A 6 50.44 7.00 -34.57
N LEU A 7 50.11 5.80 -34.42
CA LEU A 7 50.10 4.55 -35.18
C LEU A 7 51.10 3.55 -34.58
N ALA A 8 50.53 2.44 -34.14
CA ALA A 8 50.94 1.06 -34.26
C ALA A 8 52.40 0.62 -33.96
N LEU A 9 52.54 -0.49 -33.25
CA LEU A 9 53.18 -1.73 -33.77
C LEU A 9 53.17 -2.82 -32.66
N LEU A 10 52.44 -3.84 -32.87
CA LEU A 10 52.76 -5.24 -32.98
C LEU A 10 54.22 -5.62 -32.64
N LEU A 11 54.44 -6.60 -31.71
CA LEU A 11 55.29 -7.76 -32.01
C LEU A 11 54.98 -8.94 -31.06
N ALA A 12 54.64 -10.05 -31.64
CA ALA A 12 54.60 -11.36 -31.04
C ALA A 12 56.01 -11.90 -30.81
N LEU A 13 56.19 -12.67 -29.74
CA LEU A 13 57.29 -13.63 -29.70
C LEU A 13 56.85 -14.95 -29.01
N ILE A 14 56.87 -15.97 -29.80
CA ILE A 14 56.71 -17.40 -29.48
C ILE A 14 58.07 -17.97 -29.08
N CYS A 15 58.14 -18.77 -27.99
CA CYS A 15 59.10 -19.87 -27.79
C CYS A 15 58.64 -20.69 -26.58
N ALA A 16 58.24 -21.77 -26.65
CA ALA A 16 58.45 -23.18 -26.88
C ALA A 16 59.27 -23.89 -25.78
N VAL A 17 58.57 -24.81 -25.10
CA VAL A 17 58.96 -26.18 -24.67
C VAL A 17 60.11 -26.38 -23.68
N ALA A 18 59.76 -26.97 -22.50
CA ALA A 18 60.49 -28.16 -21.98
C ALA A 18 59.57 -28.96 -21.02
N LEU A 19 59.35 -30.22 -21.38
CA LEU A 19 58.77 -31.24 -20.49
C LEU A 19 59.70 -31.56 -19.36
N SER A 20 59.17 -31.67 -18.15
CA SER A 20 59.74 -32.47 -17.06
C SER A 20 58.58 -33.12 -16.29
N SER A 21 58.37 -34.39 -16.53
CA SER A 21 57.48 -35.27 -15.79
C SER A 21 58.12 -35.66 -14.46
N ILE A 22 57.49 -35.26 -13.33
CA ILE A 22 57.66 -35.93 -12.05
C ILE A 22 56.30 -36.15 -11.47
N GLY A 23 55.92 -37.41 -11.30
CA GLY A 23 54.67 -37.82 -10.73
C GLY A 23 54.61 -37.53 -9.22
N CYS A 24 53.45 -37.07 -8.78
CA CYS A 24 52.99 -37.20 -7.42
C CYS A 24 51.51 -37.49 -7.39
N ALA A 25 51.15 -38.41 -6.53
CA ALA A 25 49.83 -38.97 -6.32
C ALA A 25 48.70 -37.93 -6.14
N PRO A 26 47.45 -38.26 -6.49
CA PRO A 26 46.34 -37.36 -6.29
C PRO A 26 46.01 -37.29 -4.78
N ALA A 27 46.24 -36.13 -4.16
CA ALA A 27 45.53 -35.76 -2.94
C ALA A 27 44.07 -35.53 -3.33
N ALA A 28 43.18 -36.33 -2.79
CA ALA A 28 41.75 -36.09 -2.88
C ALA A 28 41.44 -34.73 -2.21
N SER A 29 41.34 -33.69 -3.02
CA SER A 29 40.67 -32.47 -2.60
C SER A 29 39.16 -32.77 -2.58
N ASN A 30 38.61 -32.96 -1.39
CA ASN A 30 37.20 -32.75 -1.16
C ASN A 30 36.89 -31.28 -1.51
N ALA A 31 36.64 -31.02 -2.78
CA ALA A 31 35.88 -29.85 -3.18
C ALA A 31 34.47 -30.07 -2.58
N GLY A 32 34.18 -29.42 -1.48
CA GLY A 32 32.85 -29.34 -0.97
C GLY A 32 31.97 -28.84 -2.12
N GLU A 33 31.08 -29.68 -2.57
CA GLU A 33 29.95 -29.32 -3.40
C GLU A 33 29.17 -28.28 -2.58
N THR A 34 29.42 -27.01 -2.86
CA THR A 34 28.44 -25.95 -2.49
C THR A 34 27.20 -26.33 -3.27
N ALA A 35 26.25 -26.97 -2.57
CA ALA A 35 24.93 -27.19 -3.12
C ALA A 35 24.46 -25.83 -3.64
N ALA A 36 24.27 -25.71 -4.93
CA ALA A 36 23.59 -24.58 -5.53
C ALA A 36 22.24 -24.53 -4.82
N ALA A 37 21.98 -23.44 -4.08
CA ALA A 37 20.67 -23.24 -3.50
C ALA A 37 19.68 -23.30 -4.67
N ASP A 38 18.68 -24.16 -4.56
CA ASP A 38 17.60 -24.24 -5.56
C ASP A 38 17.03 -22.85 -5.74
N GLU A 39 16.80 -22.42 -6.97
CA GLU A 39 16.13 -21.15 -7.25
C GLU A 39 14.72 -21.16 -6.61
N PRO A 40 14.29 -20.03 -5.99
CA PRO A 40 12.97 -19.94 -5.40
C PRO A 40 11.86 -20.27 -6.40
N LYS A 41 10.91 -21.12 -6.02
CA LYS A 41 9.84 -21.62 -6.91
C LYS A 41 8.62 -20.70 -6.92
N ASN A 42 8.48 -19.82 -5.91
CA ASN A 42 7.39 -18.89 -5.73
C ASN A 42 7.85 -17.66 -4.95
N ARG A 43 7.00 -16.68 -4.84
CA ARG A 43 7.30 -15.41 -4.16
C ARG A 43 7.63 -15.60 -2.68
N LEU A 44 6.93 -16.48 -1.97
CA LEU A 44 7.20 -16.74 -0.55
C LEU A 44 8.63 -17.26 -0.33
N GLU A 45 9.05 -18.25 -1.12
CA GLU A 45 10.41 -18.76 -1.07
C GLU A 45 11.45 -17.68 -1.43
N ALA A 46 11.14 -16.82 -2.40
CA ALA A 46 12.00 -15.70 -2.79
C ALA A 46 12.14 -14.65 -1.66
N ILE A 47 11.06 -14.32 -0.96
CA ILE A 47 11.06 -13.42 0.21
C ILE A 47 11.96 -13.99 1.30
N ILE A 48 11.79 -15.27 1.66
CA ILE A 48 12.57 -15.94 2.69
C ILE A 48 14.05 -16.01 2.30
N ALA A 49 14.34 -16.39 1.04
CA ALA A 49 15.71 -16.53 0.56
C ALA A 49 16.48 -15.21 0.53
N ARG A 50 15.84 -14.08 0.18
CA ARG A 50 16.46 -12.75 0.15
C ARG A 50 16.46 -12.04 1.51
N GLY A 51 15.69 -12.53 2.51
CA GLY A 51 15.67 -12.04 3.88
C GLY A 51 14.89 -10.74 4.11
N TYR A 52 14.06 -10.29 3.17
CA TYR A 52 13.19 -9.12 3.34
C TYR A 52 11.89 -9.24 2.54
N ILE A 53 10.87 -8.51 2.98
CA ILE A 53 9.59 -8.34 2.28
C ILE A 53 9.35 -6.85 1.99
N GLU A 54 8.90 -6.54 0.77
CA GLU A 54 8.55 -5.19 0.32
C GLU A 54 7.05 -4.99 0.37
N VAL A 55 6.61 -4.06 1.22
CA VAL A 55 5.20 -3.74 1.43
C VAL A 55 4.91 -2.34 0.89
N ALA A 56 4.14 -2.28 -0.20
CA ALA A 56 3.69 -1.03 -0.79
C ALA A 56 2.50 -0.46 -0.02
N THR A 57 2.54 0.83 0.30
CA THR A 57 1.52 1.55 1.07
C THR A 57 1.44 3.03 0.67
N GLU A 58 0.30 3.67 0.92
CA GLU A 58 0.10 5.12 0.70
C GLU A 58 0.03 5.82 2.07
N PRO A 59 1.14 6.41 2.58
CA PRO A 59 1.22 6.89 3.96
C PRO A 59 0.60 8.28 4.16
N ALA A 60 -0.66 8.45 3.77
CA ALA A 60 -1.48 9.65 4.00
C ALA A 60 -2.92 9.31 4.41
N PHE A 61 -3.15 8.11 4.99
CA PHE A 61 -4.46 7.62 5.36
C PHE A 61 -4.51 7.16 6.83
N ALA A 62 -4.40 8.12 7.77
CA ALA A 62 -4.53 7.86 9.20
C ALA A 62 -5.92 7.26 9.54
N PRO A 63 -5.98 6.31 10.49
CA PRO A 63 -4.91 5.80 11.35
C PRO A 63 -4.24 4.54 10.79
N TYR A 64 -4.53 4.13 9.54
CA TYR A 64 -4.01 2.93 8.91
C TYR A 64 -2.52 3.08 8.58
N GLU A 65 -2.15 4.09 7.80
CA GLU A 65 -0.79 4.42 7.42
C GLU A 65 -0.62 5.94 7.25
N PHE A 66 0.39 6.49 7.92
CA PHE A 66 0.67 7.92 7.84
C PHE A 66 2.13 8.25 8.20
N ILE A 67 2.53 9.48 7.95
CA ILE A 67 3.87 9.96 8.28
C ILE A 67 3.84 10.66 9.63
N ASP A 68 4.68 10.20 10.56
CA ASP A 68 5.00 10.90 11.79
C ASP A 68 6.10 11.94 11.51
N PRO A 69 5.78 13.26 11.58
CA PRO A 69 6.75 14.30 11.25
C PRO A 69 7.89 14.43 12.27
N ALA A 70 7.76 13.82 13.44
CA ALA A 70 8.80 13.83 14.49
C ALA A 70 9.86 12.73 14.27
N LYS A 71 9.62 11.78 13.36
CA LYS A 71 10.51 10.65 13.08
C LYS A 71 11.20 10.81 11.72
N SER A 72 12.24 9.99 11.47
CA SER A 72 13.01 10.02 10.23
C SER A 72 13.30 8.60 9.73
N GLY A 73 13.81 8.47 8.50
CA GLY A 73 14.04 7.16 7.88
C GLY A 73 12.72 6.40 7.73
N ASP A 74 12.75 5.08 7.86
CA ASP A 74 11.56 4.23 7.73
C ASP A 74 10.69 4.22 8.99
N ASP A 75 11.24 4.65 10.14
CA ASP A 75 10.47 4.79 11.40
C ASP A 75 9.38 5.85 11.32
N LYS A 76 9.48 6.79 10.35
CA LYS A 76 8.45 7.82 10.13
C LYS A 76 7.12 7.25 9.62
N TYR A 77 7.14 6.08 9.00
CA TYR A 77 5.91 5.41 8.57
C TYR A 77 5.30 4.68 9.76
N VAL A 78 4.10 5.10 10.13
CA VAL A 78 3.38 4.62 11.32
C VAL A 78 1.92 4.36 10.97
N GLY A 79 1.23 3.60 11.82
CA GLY A 79 -0.17 3.24 11.62
C GLY A 79 -0.44 1.76 11.80
N SER A 80 -1.71 1.39 11.90
CA SER A 80 -2.11 -0.01 12.12
C SER A 80 -1.68 -0.94 10.98
N ASP A 81 -1.72 -0.49 9.74
CA ASP A 81 -1.27 -1.25 8.56
C ASP A 81 0.25 -1.40 8.54
N ILE A 82 0.98 -0.39 9.03
CA ILE A 82 2.43 -0.46 9.17
C ILE A 82 2.84 -1.48 10.24
N GLU A 83 2.13 -1.51 11.39
CA GLU A 83 2.37 -2.53 12.40
C GLU A 83 2.02 -3.93 11.88
N PHE A 84 0.95 -4.06 11.12
CA PHE A 84 0.58 -5.32 10.50
C PHE A 84 1.64 -5.78 9.48
N ALA A 85 2.18 -4.89 8.67
CA ALA A 85 3.28 -5.20 7.74
C ALA A 85 4.53 -5.70 8.49
N ARG A 86 4.90 -5.06 9.61
CA ARG A 86 6.01 -5.47 10.48
C ARG A 86 5.74 -6.82 11.13
N TYR A 87 4.52 -7.05 11.60
CA TYR A 87 4.10 -8.33 12.18
C TYR A 87 4.20 -9.48 11.17
N ILE A 88 3.75 -9.26 9.92
CA ILE A 88 3.92 -10.25 8.83
C ILE A 88 5.40 -10.58 8.63
N ALA A 89 6.26 -9.56 8.53
CA ALA A 89 7.69 -9.75 8.33
C ALA A 89 8.34 -10.53 9.50
N GLU A 90 7.96 -10.22 10.74
CA GLU A 90 8.39 -10.97 11.94
C GLU A 90 7.99 -12.45 11.86
N LYS A 91 6.74 -12.73 11.49
CA LYS A 91 6.24 -14.11 11.34
C LYS A 91 6.94 -14.88 10.21
N LEU A 92 7.41 -14.19 9.19
CA LEU A 92 8.20 -14.79 8.10
C LEU A 92 9.70 -14.88 8.45
N GLY A 93 10.16 -14.24 9.52
CA GLY A 93 11.57 -14.18 9.92
C GLY A 93 12.43 -13.32 8.99
N VAL A 94 11.86 -12.26 8.41
CA VAL A 94 12.52 -11.37 7.44
C VAL A 94 12.41 -9.91 7.83
N GLU A 95 13.19 -9.03 7.19
CA GLU A 95 13.12 -7.57 7.33
C GLU A 95 11.85 -7.03 6.64
N CYS A 96 11.13 -6.08 7.27
CA CYS A 96 10.05 -5.34 6.64
C CYS A 96 10.60 -4.08 5.97
N ARG A 97 10.32 -3.91 4.68
CA ARG A 97 10.64 -2.71 3.90
C ARG A 97 9.37 -2.03 3.44
N ILE A 98 9.10 -0.86 3.97
CA ILE A 98 7.95 -0.04 3.58
C ILE A 98 8.29 0.73 2.31
N VAL A 99 7.44 0.58 1.28
CA VAL A 99 7.57 1.28 0.01
C VAL A 99 6.44 2.29 -0.11
N PRO A 100 6.70 3.58 0.14
CA PRO A 100 5.69 4.64 0.09
C PRO A 100 5.38 5.03 -1.35
N LEU A 101 4.11 4.99 -1.73
CA LEU A 101 3.62 5.30 -3.08
C LEU A 101 2.28 6.04 -3.00
N GLU A 102 1.83 6.62 -4.11
CA GLU A 102 0.42 7.00 -4.27
C GLU A 102 -0.49 5.76 -4.33
N PHE A 103 -1.72 5.86 -3.85
CA PHE A 103 -2.62 4.71 -3.68
C PHE A 103 -2.85 3.90 -4.97
N SER A 104 -3.01 4.57 -6.12
CA SER A 104 -3.13 3.87 -7.41
C SER A 104 -1.84 3.14 -7.80
N ALA A 105 -0.67 3.71 -7.48
CA ALA A 105 0.63 3.10 -7.76
C ALA A 105 0.91 1.89 -6.85
N VAL A 106 0.40 1.87 -5.60
CA VAL A 106 0.43 0.70 -4.72
C VAL A 106 -0.23 -0.50 -5.41
N GLN A 107 -1.45 -0.30 -5.92
CA GLN A 107 -2.22 -1.35 -6.57
C GLN A 107 -1.54 -1.86 -7.86
N ILE A 108 -1.11 -0.94 -8.72
CA ILE A 108 -0.41 -1.29 -9.97
C ILE A 108 0.89 -2.03 -9.68
N GLY A 109 1.68 -1.54 -8.71
CA GLY A 109 2.98 -2.12 -8.39
C GLY A 109 2.89 -3.57 -7.89
N VAL A 110 1.86 -3.90 -7.09
CA VAL A 110 1.63 -5.27 -6.64
C VAL A 110 1.02 -6.13 -7.75
N ALA A 111 0.09 -5.61 -8.54
CA ALA A 111 -0.48 -6.33 -9.68
C ALA A 111 0.59 -6.74 -10.70
N GLU A 112 1.60 -5.87 -10.93
CA GLU A 112 2.74 -6.14 -11.81
C GLU A 112 3.87 -6.96 -11.15
N GLY A 113 3.72 -7.35 -9.89
CA GLY A 113 4.74 -8.11 -9.15
C GLY A 113 6.01 -7.34 -8.79
N LYS A 114 5.97 -6.01 -8.80
CA LYS A 114 7.12 -5.16 -8.40
C LYS A 114 7.37 -5.20 -6.90
N TYR A 115 6.31 -5.28 -6.11
CA TYR A 115 6.34 -5.37 -4.66
C TYR A 115 5.64 -6.67 -4.22
N ASP A 116 5.88 -7.10 -3.00
CA ASP A 116 5.36 -8.38 -2.53
C ASP A 116 3.91 -8.28 -2.07
N LEU A 117 3.60 -7.24 -1.30
CA LEU A 117 2.29 -7.01 -0.73
C LEU A 117 1.84 -5.55 -0.93
N ALA A 118 0.53 -5.35 -1.06
CA ALA A 118 -0.14 -4.09 -0.84
C ALA A 118 -0.87 -4.15 0.52
N ILE A 119 -0.45 -3.31 1.47
CA ILE A 119 -1.14 -3.11 2.75
C ILE A 119 -1.36 -1.61 2.89
N SER A 120 -2.60 -1.15 2.62
CA SER A 120 -2.95 0.26 2.50
C SER A 120 -4.46 0.45 2.58
N ALA A 121 -5.07 -0.01 3.68
CA ALA A 121 -6.51 -0.01 3.91
C ALA A 121 -7.31 -0.50 2.68
N LEU A 122 -6.79 -1.52 2.00
CA LEU A 122 -7.27 -1.95 0.70
C LEU A 122 -8.61 -2.68 0.83
N ALA A 123 -9.72 -2.03 0.45
CA ALA A 123 -11.04 -2.63 0.47
C ALA A 123 -11.27 -3.55 -0.74
N TRP A 124 -12.26 -4.42 -0.65
CA TRP A 124 -12.71 -5.23 -1.77
C TRP A 124 -13.33 -4.34 -2.87
N LYS A 125 -12.96 -4.61 -4.14
CA LYS A 125 -13.60 -4.05 -5.35
C LYS A 125 -13.58 -5.10 -6.46
N PRO A 126 -14.59 -5.13 -7.36
CA PRO A 126 -14.64 -6.13 -8.44
C PRO A 126 -13.40 -6.11 -9.34
N ASP A 127 -12.96 -4.92 -9.77
CA ASP A 127 -11.82 -4.72 -10.66
C ASP A 127 -10.47 -5.15 -10.05
N ARG A 128 -10.36 -5.16 -8.72
CA ARG A 128 -9.15 -5.64 -8.03
C ARG A 128 -8.97 -7.14 -8.17
N LEU A 129 -10.06 -7.91 -8.23
CA LEU A 129 -10.00 -9.37 -8.39
C LEU A 129 -9.42 -9.80 -9.74
N ASP A 130 -9.56 -8.96 -10.76
CA ASP A 130 -8.98 -9.20 -12.09
C ASP A 130 -7.47 -8.89 -12.13
N ALA A 131 -6.98 -8.07 -11.18
CA ALA A 131 -5.61 -7.57 -11.15
C ALA A 131 -4.72 -8.21 -10.09
N MET A 132 -5.30 -8.66 -8.96
CA MET A 132 -4.56 -9.21 -7.83
C MET A 132 -5.39 -10.19 -7.01
N ILE A 133 -4.74 -10.99 -6.19
CA ILE A 133 -5.37 -11.75 -5.12
C ILE A 133 -5.65 -10.79 -3.97
N LEU A 134 -6.86 -10.83 -3.42
CA LEU A 134 -7.19 -10.20 -2.15
C LEU A 134 -7.25 -11.27 -1.06
N SER A 135 -6.51 -11.08 0.01
CA SER A 135 -6.53 -11.97 1.18
C SER A 135 -7.91 -12.02 1.85
N LYS A 136 -8.06 -12.82 2.90
CA LYS A 136 -9.14 -12.63 3.88
C LYS A 136 -9.11 -11.20 4.43
N GLY A 137 -10.24 -10.69 4.89
CA GLY A 137 -10.27 -9.43 5.63
C GLY A 137 -9.50 -9.55 6.94
N TYR A 138 -8.59 -8.61 7.22
CA TYR A 138 -7.83 -8.59 8.47
C TYR A 138 -8.38 -7.60 9.50
N PHE A 139 -9.22 -6.65 9.07
CA PHE A 139 -9.89 -5.72 9.96
C PHE A 139 -11.27 -5.33 9.41
N PHE A 140 -12.26 -5.40 10.31
CA PHE A 140 -13.65 -5.05 10.07
C PHE A 140 -14.00 -3.97 11.09
N ASN A 141 -13.98 -2.72 10.69
CA ASN A 141 -14.24 -1.63 11.60
C ASN A 141 -15.73 -1.57 11.99
N LYS A 142 -16.13 -2.38 12.95
CA LYS A 142 -17.52 -2.48 13.46
C LYS A 142 -18.03 -1.17 14.06
N THR A 143 -17.12 -0.29 14.47
CA THR A 143 -17.44 1.05 14.98
C THR A 143 -17.38 2.10 13.89
N SER A 144 -16.92 1.74 12.69
CA SER A 144 -16.88 2.63 11.54
C SER A 144 -18.29 3.05 11.16
N GLN A 145 -18.47 4.35 10.98
CA GLN A 145 -19.68 4.91 10.41
C GLN A 145 -19.77 4.68 8.89
N GLY A 146 -18.90 3.83 8.32
CA GLY A 146 -18.83 3.53 6.89
C GLY A 146 -18.18 4.63 6.06
N HIS A 147 -18.61 4.73 4.80
CA HIS A 147 -18.15 5.74 3.86
C HIS A 147 -19.24 6.77 3.60
N GLY A 148 -18.89 8.04 3.53
CA GLY A 148 -19.83 9.14 3.40
C GLY A 148 -19.27 10.31 2.60
N LEU A 149 -19.91 11.45 2.79
CA LEU A 149 -19.61 12.68 2.08
C LEU A 149 -19.23 13.78 3.08
N LEU A 150 -18.03 14.34 2.91
CA LEU A 150 -17.56 15.53 3.59
C LEU A 150 -17.93 16.75 2.74
N ILE A 151 -18.59 17.74 3.34
CA ILE A 151 -19.06 18.95 2.68
C ILE A 151 -18.67 20.19 3.49
N ARG A 152 -18.85 21.38 2.92
CA ARG A 152 -18.74 22.60 3.69
C ARG A 152 -19.92 22.76 4.65
N ALA A 153 -19.66 23.25 5.85
CA ALA A 153 -20.70 23.50 6.85
C ALA A 153 -21.77 24.52 6.37
N GLU A 154 -21.38 25.49 5.55
CA GLU A 154 -22.30 26.46 4.94
C GLU A 154 -23.33 25.81 3.98
N ASP A 155 -23.03 24.65 3.43
CA ASP A 155 -23.88 23.90 2.49
C ASP A 155 -24.77 22.86 3.19
N ALA A 156 -24.67 22.69 4.52
CA ALA A 156 -25.38 21.68 5.30
C ALA A 156 -26.90 21.68 5.11
N ALA A 157 -27.48 22.87 4.91
CA ALA A 157 -28.93 23.02 4.67
C ALA A 157 -29.38 22.58 3.26
N ASN A 158 -28.42 22.29 2.36
CA ASN A 158 -28.69 21.99 0.96
C ASN A 158 -28.32 20.55 0.58
N TYR A 159 -27.45 19.88 1.31
CA TYR A 159 -26.91 18.56 0.95
C TYR A 159 -27.17 17.55 2.07
N PHE A 160 -28.07 16.61 1.82
CA PHE A 160 -28.43 15.52 2.73
C PHE A 160 -28.00 14.15 2.19
N GLY A 161 -27.63 14.07 0.90
CA GLY A 161 -27.22 12.84 0.25
C GLY A 161 -26.88 13.00 -1.24
N PRO A 162 -26.71 11.90 -1.96
CA PRO A 162 -26.28 11.89 -3.37
C PRO A 162 -27.21 12.68 -4.30
N ASP A 163 -28.52 12.63 -4.09
CA ASP A 163 -29.49 13.28 -4.98
C ASP A 163 -29.37 14.81 -4.97
N ASP A 164 -28.93 15.39 -3.85
CA ASP A 164 -28.75 16.84 -3.72
C ASP A 164 -27.46 17.32 -4.40
N LEU A 165 -26.58 16.39 -4.76
CA LEU A 165 -25.32 16.67 -5.43
C LEU A 165 -25.39 16.50 -6.97
N LYS A 166 -26.59 16.32 -7.55
CA LYS A 166 -26.79 16.34 -9.01
C LYS A 166 -26.34 17.67 -9.61
N GLY A 167 -25.55 17.61 -10.68
CA GLY A 167 -24.92 18.79 -11.30
C GLY A 167 -23.77 19.41 -10.50
N LYS A 168 -23.33 18.79 -9.41
CA LYS A 168 -22.21 19.22 -8.56
C LYS A 168 -20.94 18.43 -8.84
N THR A 169 -19.84 18.90 -8.30
CA THR A 169 -18.53 18.25 -8.41
C THR A 169 -18.22 17.51 -7.13
N VAL A 170 -17.99 16.20 -7.24
CA VAL A 170 -17.54 15.36 -6.12
C VAL A 170 -16.09 14.99 -6.35
N VAL A 171 -15.26 14.98 -5.29
CA VAL A 171 -13.87 14.54 -5.33
C VAL A 171 -13.70 13.27 -4.51
N CYS A 172 -12.83 12.37 -4.97
CA CYS A 172 -12.44 11.15 -4.28
C CYS A 172 -10.99 10.78 -4.61
N GLN A 173 -10.39 9.90 -3.82
CA GLN A 173 -9.06 9.39 -4.12
C GLN A 173 -9.11 8.42 -5.30
N SER A 174 -8.15 8.56 -6.21
CA SER A 174 -8.03 7.70 -7.40
C SER A 174 -7.79 6.24 -7.03
N GLY A 175 -8.54 5.32 -7.65
CA GLY A 175 -8.46 3.86 -7.41
C GLY A 175 -9.07 3.40 -6.09
N SER A 176 -9.67 4.32 -5.28
CA SER A 176 -10.25 3.99 -3.97
C SER A 176 -11.61 3.28 -4.09
N LEU A 177 -12.07 2.73 -2.96
CA LEU A 177 -13.45 2.25 -2.83
C LEU A 177 -14.44 3.40 -3.00
N GLN A 178 -14.10 4.58 -2.49
CA GLN A 178 -14.94 5.77 -2.56
C GLN A 178 -15.17 6.21 -4.02
N GLU A 179 -14.18 6.11 -4.88
CA GLU A 179 -14.36 6.34 -6.32
C GLU A 179 -15.40 5.38 -6.91
N TYR A 180 -15.28 4.09 -6.62
CA TYR A 180 -16.25 3.08 -7.06
C TYR A 180 -17.66 3.34 -6.51
N LEU A 181 -17.77 3.74 -5.23
CA LEU A 181 -19.08 4.07 -4.63
C LEU A 181 -19.72 5.31 -5.27
N VAL A 182 -18.93 6.34 -5.57
CA VAL A 182 -19.39 7.52 -6.33
C VAL A 182 -19.87 7.11 -7.71
N GLU A 183 -19.09 6.32 -8.45
CA GLU A 183 -19.44 5.89 -9.82
C GLU A 183 -20.70 5.01 -9.87
N THR A 184 -20.94 4.21 -8.84
CA THR A 184 -22.06 3.25 -8.82
C THR A 184 -23.31 3.75 -8.11
N GLN A 185 -23.18 4.68 -7.15
CA GLN A 185 -24.28 5.12 -6.29
C GLN A 185 -24.64 6.60 -6.45
N MET A 186 -23.86 7.38 -7.21
CA MET A 186 -24.18 8.77 -7.52
C MET A 186 -24.42 8.95 -9.02
N SER A 187 -25.44 9.68 -9.38
CA SER A 187 -25.80 9.93 -10.77
C SER A 187 -25.81 11.41 -11.10
N GLU A 188 -25.71 11.74 -12.38
CA GLU A 188 -25.86 13.11 -12.89
C GLU A 188 -24.92 14.14 -12.26
N LEU A 189 -23.73 13.69 -11.79
CA LEU A 189 -22.69 14.61 -11.32
C LEU A 189 -22.20 15.48 -12.50
N LYS A 190 -21.86 16.72 -12.21
CA LYS A 190 -21.15 17.57 -13.17
C LYS A 190 -19.77 17.02 -13.49
N GLU A 191 -19.08 16.55 -12.47
CA GLU A 191 -17.73 16.02 -12.56
C GLU A 191 -17.39 15.18 -11.34
N THR A 192 -16.68 14.06 -11.51
CA THR A 192 -15.98 13.35 -10.46
C THR A 192 -14.49 13.68 -10.59
N LYS A 193 -13.95 14.44 -9.64
CA LYS A 193 -12.51 14.75 -9.56
C LYS A 193 -11.77 13.68 -8.81
N ARG A 194 -10.52 13.45 -9.21
CA ARG A 194 -9.63 12.46 -8.60
C ARG A 194 -8.41 13.13 -8.03
N VAL A 195 -8.02 12.70 -6.83
CA VAL A 195 -6.81 13.16 -6.13
C VAL A 195 -5.93 11.97 -5.79
N SER A 196 -4.64 12.21 -5.57
CA SER A 196 -3.69 11.16 -5.20
C SER A 196 -3.86 10.72 -3.74
N ALA A 197 -4.16 11.68 -2.84
CA ALA A 197 -4.34 11.43 -1.41
C ALA A 197 -5.68 12.03 -0.91
N THR A 198 -6.31 11.37 0.04
CA THR A 198 -7.61 11.80 0.60
C THR A 198 -7.59 13.22 1.19
N PRO A 199 -6.55 13.68 1.94
CA PRO A 199 -6.49 15.03 2.45
C PRO A 199 -6.54 16.13 1.36
N ASP A 200 -6.00 15.86 0.16
CA ASP A 200 -6.11 16.80 -0.96
C ASP A 200 -7.57 17.01 -1.39
N GLY A 201 -8.39 15.96 -1.30
CA GLY A 201 -9.83 16.04 -1.53
C GLY A 201 -10.53 16.94 -0.52
N PHE A 202 -10.15 16.88 0.74
CA PHE A 202 -10.69 17.75 1.80
C PHE A 202 -10.36 19.22 1.52
N LEU A 203 -9.11 19.51 1.16
CA LEU A 203 -8.67 20.85 0.78
C LEU A 203 -9.44 21.36 -0.46
N MET A 204 -9.73 20.51 -1.43
CA MET A 204 -10.53 20.92 -2.60
C MET A 204 -11.96 21.31 -2.23
N VAL A 205 -12.59 20.65 -1.25
CA VAL A 205 -13.91 21.04 -0.74
C VAL A 205 -13.80 22.38 0.01
N GLN A 206 -12.84 22.52 0.90
CA GLN A 206 -12.59 23.74 1.66
C GLN A 206 -12.36 24.96 0.75
N GLU A 207 -11.59 24.77 -0.32
CA GLU A 207 -11.28 25.82 -1.31
C GLU A 207 -12.37 26.03 -2.37
N LYS A 208 -13.53 25.38 -2.26
CA LYS A 208 -14.66 25.46 -3.20
C LYS A 208 -14.32 24.97 -4.63
N LYS A 209 -13.31 24.13 -4.75
CA LYS A 209 -12.92 23.46 -6.01
C LYS A 209 -13.73 22.18 -6.26
N ALA A 210 -14.37 21.66 -5.22
CA ALA A 210 -15.35 20.59 -5.25
C ALA A 210 -16.50 20.92 -4.28
N ASP A 211 -17.65 20.29 -4.45
CA ASP A 211 -18.82 20.50 -3.58
C ASP A 211 -18.82 19.49 -2.42
N ALA A 212 -18.36 18.26 -2.66
CA ALA A 212 -18.24 17.23 -1.64
C ALA A 212 -17.00 16.36 -1.90
N CYS A 213 -16.49 15.70 -0.83
CA CYS A 213 -15.47 14.66 -0.90
C CYS A 213 -16.05 13.34 -0.40
N ALA A 214 -15.98 12.29 -1.23
CA ALA A 214 -16.31 10.93 -0.81
C ALA A 214 -15.12 10.34 -0.05
N THR A 215 -15.35 9.87 1.19
CA THR A 215 -14.30 9.42 2.09
C THR A 215 -14.81 8.41 3.13
N ALA A 216 -13.90 7.69 3.79
CA ALA A 216 -14.23 6.99 5.03
C ALA A 216 -14.60 8.01 6.11
N LYS A 217 -15.74 7.82 6.77
CA LYS A 217 -16.21 8.77 7.79
C LYS A 217 -15.23 8.87 8.97
N SER A 218 -14.57 7.77 9.35
CA SER A 218 -13.55 7.78 10.42
C SER A 218 -12.35 8.66 10.09
N THR A 219 -11.85 8.58 8.85
CA THR A 219 -10.73 9.42 8.39
C THR A 219 -11.13 10.89 8.32
N ALA A 220 -12.33 11.19 7.81
CA ALA A 220 -12.84 12.55 7.82
C ALA A 220 -13.02 13.08 9.24
N GLN A 221 -13.50 12.25 10.18
CA GLN A 221 -13.68 12.66 11.58
C GLN A 221 -12.34 12.99 12.23
N LEU A 222 -11.28 12.20 12.00
CA LEU A 222 -9.93 12.54 12.49
C LEU A 222 -9.46 13.89 11.96
N TYR A 223 -9.66 14.15 10.67
CA TYR A 223 -9.33 15.45 10.08
C TYR A 223 -10.13 16.61 10.70
N LEU A 224 -11.44 16.43 10.91
CA LEU A 224 -12.31 17.44 11.55
C LEU A 224 -11.91 17.71 13.00
N ASP A 225 -11.58 16.65 13.75
CA ASP A 225 -11.10 16.76 15.14
C ASP A 225 -9.78 17.55 15.23
N ALA A 226 -8.88 17.33 14.26
CA ALA A 226 -7.61 18.03 14.17
C ALA A 226 -7.76 19.48 13.67
N ASN A 227 -8.82 19.78 12.90
CA ASN A 227 -9.04 21.06 12.23
C ASN A 227 -10.45 21.63 12.54
N PRO A 228 -10.79 21.96 13.79
CA PRO A 228 -12.16 22.33 14.19
C PRO A 228 -12.70 23.57 13.46
N ASP A 229 -11.80 24.45 13.02
CA ASP A 229 -12.15 25.70 12.31
C ASP A 229 -12.12 25.56 10.79
N CYS A 230 -12.00 24.33 10.22
CA CYS A 230 -11.90 24.13 8.78
C CYS A 230 -13.19 24.46 8.01
N GLY A 231 -14.32 24.62 8.72
CA GLY A 231 -15.62 24.97 8.11
C GLY A 231 -16.23 23.83 7.31
N MET A 232 -15.90 22.58 7.63
CA MET A 232 -16.44 21.38 6.98
C MET A 232 -17.15 20.46 7.96
N ILE A 233 -18.04 19.63 7.46
CA ILE A 233 -18.78 18.61 8.21
C ILE A 233 -19.00 17.36 7.38
N LEU A 234 -19.23 16.23 8.05
CA LEU A 234 -19.80 15.04 7.44
C LEU A 234 -21.32 15.17 7.31
N ILE A 235 -21.91 14.63 6.23
CA ILE A 235 -23.35 14.39 6.16
C ILE A 235 -23.66 13.22 7.10
N GLU A 236 -24.34 13.49 8.22
CA GLU A 236 -24.55 12.50 9.29
C GLU A 236 -25.42 11.33 8.84
N ASP A 237 -26.60 11.62 8.27
CA ASP A 237 -27.62 10.64 7.94
C ASP A 237 -27.39 9.91 6.60
N PHE A 238 -26.25 10.16 5.96
CA PHE A 238 -25.88 9.47 4.72
C PHE A 238 -24.68 8.57 4.89
N THR A 239 -24.80 7.34 4.39
CA THR A 239 -23.70 6.37 4.27
C THR A 239 -23.86 5.62 2.96
N PHE A 240 -22.78 5.50 2.19
CA PHE A 240 -22.75 4.66 1.00
C PHE A 240 -23.05 3.20 1.37
N HIS A 241 -23.81 2.53 0.53
CA HIS A 241 -24.10 1.11 0.72
C HIS A 241 -22.88 0.25 0.35
N ILE A 242 -22.51 -0.66 1.23
CA ILE A 242 -21.50 -1.69 1.01
C ILE A 242 -22.12 -3.03 1.39
N ASP A 243 -21.95 -4.03 0.54
CA ASP A 243 -22.40 -5.39 0.84
C ASP A 243 -21.53 -5.97 1.99
N GLU A 244 -22.17 -6.49 3.03
CA GLU A 244 -21.50 -7.06 4.21
C GLU A 244 -20.51 -8.17 3.84
N SER A 245 -20.76 -8.93 2.76
CA SER A 245 -19.86 -9.99 2.29
C SER A 245 -18.53 -9.46 1.73
N THR A 246 -18.48 -8.17 1.38
CA THR A 246 -17.33 -7.50 0.81
C THR A 246 -16.66 -6.52 1.77
N ASP A 247 -17.22 -6.34 2.96
CA ASP A 247 -16.68 -5.46 3.99
C ASP A 247 -15.26 -5.87 4.45
N GLY A 248 -14.57 -4.93 5.10
CA GLY A 248 -13.24 -5.10 5.65
C GLY A 248 -12.10 -4.77 4.66
N VAL A 249 -10.92 -4.61 5.25
CA VAL A 249 -9.67 -4.34 4.52
C VAL A 249 -8.84 -5.60 4.35
N ARG A 250 -8.08 -5.69 3.27
CA ARG A 250 -7.41 -6.91 2.78
C ARG A 250 -5.99 -6.60 2.31
N VAL A 251 -5.15 -7.62 2.31
CA VAL A 251 -3.83 -7.55 1.68
C VAL A 251 -3.97 -7.84 0.19
N GLY A 252 -3.37 -7.01 -0.64
CA GLY A 252 -3.22 -7.26 -2.07
C GLY A 252 -1.95 -8.07 -2.35
N ILE A 253 -2.05 -9.10 -3.20
CA ILE A 253 -0.98 -10.04 -3.54
C ILE A 253 -1.00 -10.25 -5.05
N THR A 254 0.15 -10.39 -5.69
CA THR A 254 0.25 -10.65 -7.13
C THR A 254 -0.52 -11.91 -7.53
N LEU A 255 -1.22 -11.88 -8.67
CA LEU A 255 -1.94 -13.05 -9.18
C LEU A 255 -1.02 -14.27 -9.34
N GLY A 256 -1.50 -15.43 -8.90
CA GLY A 256 -0.78 -16.71 -8.99
C GLY A 256 0.12 -17.02 -7.78
N GLU A 257 0.34 -16.09 -6.85
CA GLU A 257 1.17 -16.29 -5.65
C GLU A 257 0.39 -16.94 -4.51
N THR A 258 -0.13 -18.15 -4.75
CA THR A 258 -1.04 -18.87 -3.87
C THR A 258 -0.40 -19.33 -2.56
N GLU A 259 0.90 -19.64 -2.55
CA GLU A 259 1.63 -20.02 -1.34
C GLU A 259 1.81 -18.80 -0.41
N LEU A 260 2.09 -17.63 -1.00
CA LEU A 260 2.16 -16.39 -0.24
C LEU A 260 0.78 -16.02 0.32
N GLU A 261 -0.29 -16.12 -0.50
CA GLU A 261 -1.67 -15.91 -0.05
C GLU A 261 -2.02 -16.82 1.14
N ALA A 262 -1.74 -18.11 1.03
CA ALA A 262 -2.04 -19.07 2.10
C ALA A 262 -1.33 -18.70 3.41
N LYS A 263 -0.05 -18.29 3.33
CA LYS A 263 0.73 -17.87 4.50
C LYS A 263 0.22 -16.55 5.10
N ILE A 264 -0.13 -15.58 4.26
CA ILE A 264 -0.73 -14.33 4.73
C ILE A 264 -2.08 -14.59 5.41
N ASN A 265 -2.93 -15.45 4.83
CA ASN A 265 -4.21 -15.81 5.41
C ASN A 265 -4.08 -16.56 6.75
N GLU A 266 -3.04 -17.38 6.95
CA GLU A 266 -2.70 -17.98 8.25
C GLU A 266 -2.36 -16.90 9.31
N ILE A 267 -1.52 -15.93 8.94
CA ILE A 267 -1.15 -14.82 9.82
C ILE A 267 -2.37 -13.94 10.15
N ILE A 268 -3.26 -13.72 9.18
CA ILE A 268 -4.51 -12.98 9.40
C ILE A 268 -5.40 -13.71 10.43
N ASP A 269 -5.50 -15.04 10.36
CA ASP A 269 -6.28 -15.81 11.35
C ASP A 269 -5.74 -15.57 12.78
N GLU A 270 -4.42 -15.57 12.99
CA GLU A 270 -3.80 -15.24 14.28
C GLU A 270 -4.12 -13.81 14.75
N VAL A 271 -4.06 -12.84 13.82
CA VAL A 271 -4.37 -11.42 14.11
C VAL A 271 -5.82 -11.24 14.52
N LEU A 272 -6.75 -11.91 13.83
CA LEU A 272 -8.18 -11.88 14.14
C LEU A 272 -8.50 -12.55 15.49
N GLU A 273 -7.87 -13.69 15.79
CA GLU A 273 -8.05 -14.42 17.05
C GLU A 273 -7.53 -13.62 18.25
N SER A 274 -6.40 -12.93 18.10
CA SER A 274 -5.80 -12.11 19.14
C SER A 274 -6.46 -10.75 19.34
N GLY A 275 -7.11 -10.20 18.31
CA GLY A 275 -7.66 -8.84 18.31
C GLY A 275 -6.60 -7.73 18.27
N ILE A 276 -5.34 -8.07 18.06
CA ILE A 276 -4.21 -7.13 18.16
C ILE A 276 -4.29 -5.99 17.12
N TYR A 277 -4.88 -6.24 15.95
CA TYR A 277 -5.02 -5.18 14.95
C TYR A 277 -5.95 -4.06 15.43
N GLU A 278 -7.05 -4.41 16.13
CA GLU A 278 -7.97 -3.41 16.71
C GLU A 278 -7.25 -2.57 17.77
N GLU A 279 -6.36 -3.18 18.56
CA GLU A 279 -5.53 -2.44 19.53
C GLU A 279 -4.60 -1.45 18.82
N TRP A 280 -3.88 -1.87 17.78
CA TRP A 280 -3.06 -0.97 16.97
C TRP A 280 -3.89 0.15 16.33
N HIS A 281 -5.04 -0.20 15.75
CA HIS A 281 -5.89 0.80 15.09
C HIS A 281 -6.35 1.88 16.06
N ASN A 282 -6.80 1.51 17.25
CA ASN A 282 -7.22 2.45 18.28
C ASN A 282 -6.04 3.30 18.79
N GLN A 283 -4.88 2.67 19.05
CA GLN A 283 -3.66 3.38 19.45
C GLN A 283 -3.24 4.43 18.41
N TYR A 284 -3.24 4.06 17.14
CA TYR A 284 -2.84 4.99 16.08
C TYR A 284 -3.90 6.04 15.75
N ALA A 285 -5.17 5.77 16.00
CA ALA A 285 -6.21 6.80 15.95
C ALA A 285 -5.98 7.89 17.03
N ASP A 286 -5.65 7.49 18.26
CA ASP A 286 -5.30 8.42 19.32
C ASP A 286 -3.99 9.17 19.03
N TYR A 287 -3.00 8.45 18.46
CA TYR A 287 -1.72 9.04 18.09
C TYR A 287 -1.87 10.08 16.98
N ALA A 288 -2.61 9.79 15.92
CA ALA A 288 -2.90 10.72 14.83
C ALA A 288 -3.57 12.00 15.36
N ARG A 289 -4.59 11.88 16.22
CA ARG A 289 -5.21 13.05 16.90
C ARG A 289 -4.19 13.87 17.67
N SER A 290 -3.26 13.24 18.39
CA SER A 290 -2.24 13.95 19.15
C SER A 290 -1.26 14.73 18.28
N LEU A 291 -1.09 14.32 17.03
CA LEU A 291 -0.25 15.00 16.03
C LEU A 291 -1.00 16.06 15.23
N GLY A 292 -2.33 16.11 15.35
CA GLY A 292 -3.17 16.99 14.53
C GLY A 292 -3.31 16.51 13.08
N ILE A 293 -3.33 15.18 12.90
CA ILE A 293 -3.44 14.52 11.58
C ILE A 293 -4.81 13.87 11.46
#